data_5c4a0860536a53d325c7cd216274c4dd
#
_entry.id   5c4a0860536a53d325c7cd216274c4dd
#
_cell.length_a   1.000
_cell.length_b   1.000
_cell.length_c   1.000
_cell.angle_alpha   90.00
_cell.angle_beta   90.00
_cell.angle_gamma   90.00
#
_symmetry.space_group_name_H-M   'P 1'
#
loop_
_entity.id
_entity.type
_entity.pdbx_description
1 polymer ?
#
loop_
_entity_poly.entity_id
_entity_poly.type
_entity_poly.pdbx_seq_one_letter_code
_entity_poly.pdbx_strand_id
1 'polypeptide(L)'
;MGQYYKPCQIENKKAIEWIYSHDVQSKWTRDDGKVFMMGEGLKLMEHSYVRNKLMQCVEKLLIPGGDWYKKPIVWAGDYAAPEEGSEDNLFSMSDEERTEGERISFKIQSPKALTLAQSSKYKFVVNHTTKQYVDKSKSPERDGYQIHPLSLLTAEGNGQGGGDFRGRDSKGLIGSWARNIISMEKEIPTGYKELIFNLKE
;
A
#
# COMPACT_ATOMS: atom_id res chain seq x y z
N MET A 1 8.35 -1.10 19.65
CA MET A 1 7.09 -0.47 19.23
C MET A 1 6.91 -0.75 17.76
N GLY A 2 5.70 -1.09 17.31
CA GLY A 2 5.42 -1.34 15.88
C GLY A 2 5.31 -0.03 15.14
N GLN A 3 5.68 -0.03 13.87
CA GLN A 3 5.48 1.09 12.96
C GLN A 3 4.13 0.93 12.25
N TYR A 4 3.37 2.02 12.15
CA TYR A 4 2.07 2.09 11.49
C TYR A 4 2.20 2.67 10.09
N TYR A 5 1.30 2.27 9.18
CA TYR A 5 1.35 2.67 7.79
C TYR A 5 -0.02 3.04 7.25
N LYS A 6 -0.03 4.00 6.31
CA LYS A 6 -1.20 4.39 5.52
C LYS A 6 -0.84 4.41 4.04
N PRO A 7 -1.65 3.80 3.16
CA PRO A 7 -1.54 4.06 1.73
C PRO A 7 -2.03 5.46 1.41
N CYS A 8 -1.20 6.22 0.71
CA CYS A 8 -1.46 7.59 0.30
C CYS A 8 -1.20 7.77 -1.20
N GLN A 9 -2.09 8.50 -1.87
CA GLN A 9 -1.79 9.14 -3.13
C GLN A 9 -1.16 10.49 -2.84
N ILE A 10 -0.09 10.83 -3.54
CA ILE A 10 0.68 12.04 -3.29
C ILE A 10 0.74 12.95 -4.52
N GLU A 11 0.81 14.25 -4.26
CA GLU A 11 1.06 15.27 -5.25
C GLU A 11 1.88 16.38 -4.60
N ASN A 12 2.92 16.88 -5.29
CA ASN A 12 3.77 17.94 -4.79
C ASN A 12 4.28 17.72 -3.36
N LYS A 13 4.75 16.52 -3.05
CA LYS A 13 5.24 16.09 -1.72
C LYS A 13 4.17 16.16 -0.61
N LYS A 14 2.88 16.17 -0.94
CA LYS A 14 1.77 16.17 0.02
C LYS A 14 0.89 14.94 -0.19
N ALA A 15 0.38 14.37 0.90
CA ALA A 15 -0.67 13.36 0.83
C ALA A 15 -1.98 14.05 0.42
N ILE A 16 -2.53 13.67 -0.74
CA ILE A 16 -3.78 14.22 -1.27
C ILE A 16 -4.96 13.37 -0.86
N GLU A 17 -4.86 12.06 -1.05
CA GLU A 17 -5.86 11.10 -0.62
C GLU A 17 -5.18 9.95 0.13
N TRP A 18 -5.86 9.39 1.10
CA TRP A 18 -5.35 8.30 1.92
C TRP A 18 -6.46 7.42 2.48
N ILE A 19 -6.10 6.21 2.87
CA ILE A 19 -7.00 5.27 3.53
C ILE A 19 -6.46 4.96 4.92
N TYR A 20 -7.35 5.01 5.91
CA TYR A 20 -7.06 4.51 7.23
C TYR A 20 -7.51 3.05 7.33
N SER A 21 -6.61 2.14 7.63
CA SER A 21 -6.88 0.70 7.59
C SER A 21 -8.02 0.26 8.50
N HIS A 22 -8.19 0.88 9.67
CA HIS A 22 -9.30 0.59 10.58
C HIS A 22 -10.68 0.94 10.01
N ASP A 23 -10.77 1.83 9.01
CA ASP A 23 -12.03 2.12 8.33
C ASP A 23 -12.40 1.03 7.30
N VAL A 24 -11.44 0.17 6.97
CA VAL A 24 -11.65 -0.98 6.09
C VAL A 24 -12.04 -2.19 6.93
N GLN A 25 -13.32 -2.48 6.98
CA GLN A 25 -13.83 -3.53 7.84
C GLN A 25 -13.86 -4.89 7.15
N SER A 26 -13.36 -5.90 7.85
CA SER A 26 -13.44 -7.32 7.48
C SER A 26 -14.37 -8.07 8.42
N LYS A 27 -15.06 -9.05 7.85
CA LYS A 27 -15.95 -9.94 8.60
C LYS A 27 -15.12 -11.06 9.24
N TRP A 28 -15.23 -11.16 10.55
CA TRP A 28 -14.58 -12.20 11.34
C TRP A 28 -15.62 -13.09 12.00
N THR A 29 -15.34 -14.39 12.10
CA THR A 29 -16.17 -15.37 12.81
C THR A 29 -15.35 -15.98 13.93
N ARG A 30 -15.86 -15.87 15.16
CA ARG A 30 -15.24 -16.52 16.33
C ARG A 30 -15.56 -18.01 16.35
N ASP A 31 -14.83 -18.77 17.17
CA ASP A 31 -15.03 -20.21 17.35
C ASP A 31 -16.45 -20.55 17.87
N ASP A 32 -17.11 -19.60 18.57
CA ASP A 32 -18.49 -19.71 19.03
C ASP A 32 -19.53 -19.43 17.92
N GLY A 33 -19.08 -19.21 16.68
CA GLY A 33 -19.92 -18.90 15.52
C GLY A 33 -20.40 -17.45 15.43
N LYS A 34 -20.08 -16.60 16.39
CA LYS A 34 -20.46 -15.17 16.34
C LYS A 34 -19.64 -14.42 15.31
N VAL A 35 -20.36 -13.59 14.56
CA VAL A 35 -19.78 -12.75 13.51
C VAL A 35 -19.65 -11.32 13.99
N PHE A 36 -18.52 -10.70 13.72
CA PHE A 36 -18.26 -9.30 14.01
C PHE A 36 -17.44 -8.65 12.90
N MET A 37 -17.52 -7.31 12.81
CA MET A 37 -16.72 -6.53 11.89
C MET A 37 -15.51 -5.97 12.64
N MET A 38 -14.33 -6.14 12.08
CA MET A 38 -13.09 -5.56 12.58
C MET A 38 -12.41 -4.74 11.51
N GLY A 39 -11.82 -3.62 11.90
CA GLY A 39 -10.91 -2.87 11.03
C GLY A 39 -9.65 -3.67 10.75
N GLU A 40 -9.08 -3.46 9.57
CA GLU A 40 -7.77 -4.01 9.21
C GLU A 40 -6.68 -3.45 10.13
N GLY A 41 -5.60 -4.21 10.36
CA GLY A 41 -4.47 -3.78 11.17
C GLY A 41 -3.75 -2.55 10.60
N LEU A 42 -2.78 -2.03 11.35
CA LEU A 42 -2.05 -0.80 11.00
C LEU A 42 -0.62 -1.07 10.53
N LYS A 43 -0.11 -2.28 10.74
CA LYS A 43 1.28 -2.62 10.44
C LYS A 43 1.45 -3.01 8.98
N LEU A 44 2.64 -2.72 8.44
CA LEU A 44 2.95 -3.04 7.05
C LEU A 44 2.75 -4.54 6.73
N MET A 45 3.14 -5.42 7.64
CA MET A 45 2.95 -6.86 7.47
C MET A 45 1.47 -7.24 7.34
N GLU A 46 0.61 -6.63 8.16
CA GLU A 46 -0.83 -6.89 8.14
C GLU A 46 -1.45 -6.46 6.80
N HIS A 47 -0.91 -5.40 6.17
CA HIS A 47 -1.33 -4.92 4.86
C HIS A 47 -0.83 -5.77 3.69
N SER A 48 0.28 -6.50 3.87
CA SER A 48 1.08 -7.05 2.77
C SER A 48 0.62 -8.43 2.28
N TYR A 49 -0.66 -8.73 2.35
CA TYR A 49 -1.20 -10.01 1.84
C TYR A 49 -2.22 -9.78 0.72
N VAL A 50 -2.19 -10.65 -0.28
CA VAL A 50 -3.12 -10.60 -1.44
C VAL A 50 -4.60 -10.62 -1.00
N ARG A 51 -4.90 -11.30 0.11
CA ARG A 51 -6.27 -11.40 0.64
C ARG A 51 -6.64 -10.29 1.63
N ASN A 52 -5.72 -9.39 1.97
CA ASN A 52 -6.01 -8.30 2.86
C ASN A 52 -7.01 -7.32 2.22
N LYS A 53 -8.01 -6.89 3.00
CA LYS A 53 -9.10 -6.06 2.50
C LYS A 53 -8.65 -4.65 2.11
N LEU A 54 -7.75 -4.06 2.90
CA LEU A 54 -7.15 -2.76 2.57
C LEU A 54 -6.40 -2.83 1.24
N MET A 55 -5.62 -3.92 1.02
CA MET A 55 -4.92 -4.12 -0.25
C MET A 55 -5.90 -4.16 -1.44
N GLN A 56 -7.02 -4.88 -1.30
CA GLN A 56 -8.05 -4.94 -2.34
C GLN A 56 -8.72 -3.58 -2.59
N CYS A 57 -8.83 -2.73 -1.57
CA CYS A 57 -9.30 -1.35 -1.73
C CYS A 57 -8.30 -0.52 -2.53
N VAL A 58 -7.01 -0.60 -2.20
CA VAL A 58 -5.97 0.13 -2.93
C VAL A 58 -5.84 -0.37 -4.36
N GLU A 59 -5.88 -1.68 -4.60
CA GLU A 59 -5.93 -2.22 -5.96
C GLU A 59 -7.09 -1.64 -6.77
N LYS A 60 -8.27 -1.48 -6.16
CA LYS A 60 -9.44 -0.87 -6.83
C LYS A 60 -9.17 0.56 -7.30
N LEU A 61 -8.39 1.32 -6.53
CA LEU A 61 -8.00 2.68 -6.90
C LEU A 61 -6.92 2.70 -7.99
N LEU A 62 -6.09 1.67 -8.09
CA LEU A 62 -4.94 1.60 -9.00
C LEU A 62 -5.24 0.93 -10.34
N ILE A 63 -6.41 0.31 -10.54
CA ILE A 63 -6.81 -0.25 -11.84
C ILE A 63 -7.30 0.85 -12.80
N PRO A 64 -7.36 0.61 -14.12
CA PRO A 64 -7.94 1.55 -15.08
C PRO A 64 -9.33 2.03 -14.64
N GLY A 65 -9.50 3.35 -14.58
CA GLY A 65 -10.71 4.02 -14.07
C GLY A 65 -10.78 4.18 -12.55
N GLY A 66 -9.77 3.78 -11.81
CA GLY A 66 -9.62 4.12 -10.39
C GLY A 66 -8.94 5.48 -10.19
N ASP A 67 -9.22 6.12 -9.05
CA ASP A 67 -8.79 7.51 -8.80
C ASP A 67 -7.27 7.66 -8.63
N TRP A 68 -6.55 6.58 -8.26
CA TRP A 68 -5.09 6.55 -8.11
C TRP A 68 -4.37 5.93 -9.33
N TYR A 69 -5.11 5.57 -10.38
CA TYR A 69 -4.54 4.97 -11.58
C TYR A 69 -3.48 5.87 -12.21
N LYS A 70 -2.25 5.34 -12.30
CA LYS A 70 -1.07 6.06 -12.81
C LYS A 70 -0.78 7.37 -12.07
N LYS A 71 -0.96 7.37 -10.75
CA LYS A 71 -0.54 8.47 -9.88
C LYS A 71 0.59 8.03 -8.94
N PRO A 72 1.37 8.98 -8.40
CA PRO A 72 2.38 8.67 -7.38
C PRO A 72 1.70 8.19 -6.10
N ILE A 73 2.19 7.10 -5.54
CA ILE A 73 1.70 6.56 -4.28
C ILE A 73 2.83 6.23 -3.31
N VAL A 74 2.49 6.14 -2.04
CA VAL A 74 3.38 5.72 -0.98
C VAL A 74 2.58 5.00 0.11
N TRP A 75 3.17 3.98 0.72
CA TRP A 75 2.75 3.44 2.00
C TRP A 75 3.49 4.21 3.09
N ALA A 76 2.93 5.33 3.52
CA ALA A 76 3.55 6.25 4.47
C ALA A 76 3.59 5.63 5.88
N GLY A 77 4.76 5.59 6.49
CA GLY A 77 4.98 5.12 7.85
C GLY A 77 5.09 6.27 8.85
N ASP A 78 4.61 6.05 10.08
CA ASP A 78 4.63 7.05 11.16
C ASP A 78 6.04 7.44 11.63
N TYR A 79 7.05 6.63 11.32
CA TYR A 79 8.47 6.90 11.60
C TYR A 79 9.28 7.32 10.36
N ALA A 80 8.61 7.67 9.27
CA ALA A 80 9.29 8.25 8.11
C ALA A 80 9.92 9.61 8.48
N ALA A 81 10.96 9.99 7.74
CA ALA A 81 11.55 11.32 7.92
C ALA A 81 10.53 12.41 7.58
N PRO A 82 10.59 13.58 8.26
CA PRO A 82 9.79 14.73 7.89
C PRO A 82 10.01 15.16 6.44
N GLU A 83 8.99 15.74 5.83
CA GLU A 83 9.11 16.35 4.50
C GLU A 83 10.01 17.60 4.54
N GLU A 84 10.71 17.84 3.44
CA GLU A 84 11.56 19.02 3.32
C GLU A 84 10.78 20.32 3.61
N GLY A 85 11.23 21.07 4.59
CA GLY A 85 10.58 22.32 5.01
C GLY A 85 9.36 22.13 5.93
N SER A 86 9.18 20.92 6.47
CA SER A 86 8.12 20.59 7.44
C SER A 86 8.70 19.87 8.66
N GLU A 87 7.99 19.93 9.77
CA GLU A 87 8.23 19.07 10.93
C GLU A 87 7.51 17.72 10.82
N ASP A 88 6.60 17.58 9.85
CA ASP A 88 5.73 16.43 9.64
C ASP A 88 6.16 15.57 8.45
N ASN A 89 5.95 14.28 8.57
CA ASN A 89 6.02 13.32 7.48
C ASN A 89 4.64 13.12 6.82
N LEU A 90 4.57 12.40 5.72
CA LEU A 90 3.32 12.17 4.99
C LEU A 90 2.26 11.43 5.83
N PHE A 91 2.66 10.61 6.79
CA PHE A 91 1.72 9.94 7.70
C PHE A 91 1.04 10.93 8.62
N SER A 92 1.80 11.82 9.27
CA SER A 92 1.28 12.86 10.17
C SER A 92 0.47 13.91 9.40
N MET A 93 0.96 14.36 8.23
CA MET A 93 0.25 15.30 7.36
C MET A 93 -1.14 14.83 6.95
N SER A 94 -1.36 13.51 6.84
CA SER A 94 -2.66 12.96 6.50
C SER A 94 -3.67 13.04 7.66
N ASP A 95 -3.21 13.13 8.91
CA ASP A 95 -4.09 13.21 10.09
C ASP A 95 -4.51 14.64 10.46
N GLU A 96 -3.84 15.66 9.92
CA GLU A 96 -4.16 17.05 10.29
C GLU A 96 -5.51 17.50 9.72
N GLU A 97 -6.50 17.68 10.58
CA GLU A 97 -7.58 18.64 10.38
C GLU A 97 -7.00 20.05 10.56
N ARG A 98 -6.41 20.61 9.50
CA ARG A 98 -6.01 22.01 9.56
C ARG A 98 -7.25 22.88 9.66
N THR A 99 -7.39 23.53 10.80
CA THR A 99 -8.29 24.65 11.04
C THR A 99 -7.97 25.75 10.03
N GLU A 100 -9.02 26.22 9.35
CA GLU A 100 -9.07 27.33 8.40
C GLU A 100 -8.76 27.00 6.92
N GLY A 101 -9.79 26.56 6.20
CA GLY A 101 -10.02 26.90 4.80
C GLY A 101 -9.35 26.06 3.72
N GLU A 102 -8.28 25.34 3.98
CA GLU A 102 -7.59 24.51 2.99
C GLU A 102 -7.37 23.08 3.47
N ARG A 103 -8.35 22.21 3.30
CA ARG A 103 -8.12 20.76 3.36
C ARG A 103 -7.32 20.35 2.13
N ILE A 104 -6.03 20.11 2.33
CA ILE A 104 -5.12 19.62 1.28
C ILE A 104 -5.17 18.10 1.16
N SER A 105 -5.68 17.39 2.19
CA SER A 105 -5.68 15.94 2.27
C SER A 105 -7.07 15.39 2.58
N PHE A 106 -7.46 14.33 1.86
CA PHE A 106 -8.79 13.72 1.98
C PHE A 106 -8.68 12.24 2.36
N LYS A 107 -9.28 11.89 3.50
CA LYS A 107 -9.47 10.49 3.86
C LYS A 107 -10.58 9.87 3.00
N ILE A 108 -10.27 8.79 2.28
CA ILE A 108 -11.28 8.04 1.53
C ILE A 108 -12.15 7.29 2.54
N GLN A 109 -13.40 7.70 2.62
CA GLN A 109 -14.40 7.06 3.48
C GLN A 109 -14.96 5.81 2.81
N SER A 110 -15.07 4.71 3.58
CA SER A 110 -15.66 3.45 3.12
C SER A 110 -15.16 2.98 1.73
N PRO A 111 -13.85 2.79 1.56
CA PRO A 111 -13.28 2.44 0.26
C PRO A 111 -13.84 1.10 -0.22
N LYS A 112 -14.17 1.04 -1.51
CA LYS A 112 -14.67 -0.19 -2.14
C LYS A 112 -13.50 -1.11 -2.50
N ALA A 113 -13.58 -2.38 -2.10
CA ALA A 113 -12.59 -3.38 -2.43
C ALA A 113 -12.91 -4.14 -3.72
N LEU A 114 -11.87 -4.61 -4.42
CA LEU A 114 -12.03 -5.66 -5.42
C LEU A 114 -12.41 -6.99 -4.73
N THR A 115 -13.17 -7.82 -5.42
CA THR A 115 -13.25 -9.23 -5.06
C THR A 115 -11.92 -9.92 -5.40
N LEU A 116 -11.61 -11.06 -4.77
CA LEU A 116 -10.42 -11.85 -5.11
C LEU A 116 -10.40 -12.24 -6.59
N ALA A 117 -11.55 -12.60 -7.16
CA ALA A 117 -11.66 -12.91 -8.58
C ALA A 117 -11.41 -11.72 -9.51
N GLN A 118 -11.71 -10.50 -9.07
CA GLN A 118 -11.36 -9.27 -9.79
C GLN A 118 -9.88 -8.95 -9.62
N SER A 119 -9.35 -8.99 -8.39
CA SER A 119 -7.94 -8.76 -8.09
C SER A 119 -7.03 -9.72 -8.89
N SER A 120 -7.38 -11.00 -8.99
CA SER A 120 -6.60 -11.99 -9.74
C SER A 120 -6.46 -11.70 -11.23
N LYS A 121 -7.36 -10.90 -11.82
CA LYS A 121 -7.26 -10.45 -13.22
C LYS A 121 -6.18 -9.39 -13.44
N TYR A 122 -5.87 -8.59 -12.41
CA TYR A 122 -4.85 -7.56 -12.43
C TYR A 122 -3.57 -8.10 -11.80
N LYS A 123 -2.83 -8.90 -12.57
CA LYS A 123 -1.67 -9.65 -12.08
C LYS A 123 -0.44 -8.79 -11.85
N PHE A 124 -0.32 -7.70 -12.59
CA PHE A 124 0.90 -6.93 -12.66
C PHE A 124 0.80 -5.65 -11.84
N VAL A 125 1.69 -5.50 -10.86
CA VAL A 125 1.98 -4.21 -10.24
C VAL A 125 2.99 -3.52 -11.15
N VAL A 126 2.63 -2.36 -11.69
CA VAL A 126 3.43 -1.66 -12.70
C VAL A 126 3.92 -0.34 -12.17
N ASN A 127 5.23 -0.12 -12.29
CA ASN A 127 5.90 1.14 -11.97
C ASN A 127 6.22 1.90 -13.27
N HIS A 128 5.50 2.98 -13.50
CA HIS A 128 5.66 3.81 -14.70
C HIS A 128 6.87 4.73 -14.64
N THR A 129 7.36 5.05 -13.44
CA THR A 129 8.54 5.89 -13.24
C THR A 129 9.83 5.16 -13.68
N THR A 130 9.97 3.89 -13.26
CA THR A 130 11.16 3.08 -13.57
C THR A 130 10.98 2.15 -14.76
N LYS A 131 9.76 2.09 -15.33
CA LYS A 131 9.38 1.13 -16.38
C LYS A 131 9.64 -0.33 -15.97
N GLN A 132 9.19 -0.67 -14.78
CA GLN A 132 9.29 -2.01 -14.21
C GLN A 132 7.91 -2.56 -13.88
N TYR A 133 7.80 -3.88 -13.75
CA TYR A 133 6.61 -4.55 -13.24
C TYR A 133 6.98 -5.73 -12.35
N VAL A 134 6.06 -6.09 -11.46
CA VAL A 134 6.10 -7.34 -10.69
C VAL A 134 4.84 -8.14 -10.99
N ASP A 135 5.01 -9.42 -11.29
CA ASP A 135 3.89 -10.38 -11.33
C ASP A 135 3.58 -10.84 -9.92
N LYS A 136 2.51 -10.29 -9.32
CA LYS A 136 2.13 -10.63 -7.94
C LYS A 136 1.75 -12.09 -7.75
N SER A 137 1.40 -12.82 -8.82
CA SER A 137 1.09 -14.25 -8.74
C SER A 137 2.33 -15.12 -8.46
N LYS A 138 3.53 -14.56 -8.69
CA LYS A 138 4.83 -15.19 -8.42
C LYS A 138 5.45 -14.74 -7.09
N SER A 139 4.76 -13.90 -6.33
CA SER A 139 5.26 -13.41 -5.05
C SER A 139 5.37 -14.53 -4.02
N PRO A 140 6.35 -14.47 -3.11
CA PRO A 140 6.54 -15.49 -2.09
C PRO A 140 5.33 -15.61 -1.16
N GLU A 141 5.20 -16.76 -0.53
CA GLU A 141 4.26 -17.00 0.57
C GLU A 141 4.96 -16.89 1.91
N ARG A 142 4.21 -16.47 2.92
CA ARG A 142 4.60 -16.49 4.32
C ARG A 142 3.44 -16.98 5.17
N ASP A 143 3.69 -17.96 6.02
CA ASP A 143 2.68 -18.54 6.93
C ASP A 143 1.41 -19.02 6.19
N GLY A 144 1.58 -19.52 4.94
CA GLY A 144 0.47 -19.98 4.07
C GLY A 144 -0.30 -18.87 3.38
N TYR A 145 0.20 -17.62 3.42
CA TYR A 145 -0.43 -16.47 2.77
C TYR A 145 0.50 -15.84 1.73
N GLN A 146 0.00 -15.65 0.53
CA GLN A 146 0.75 -14.99 -0.54
C GLN A 146 0.95 -13.51 -0.22
N ILE A 147 2.22 -13.07 -0.28
CA ILE A 147 2.59 -11.66 -0.06
C ILE A 147 2.22 -10.84 -1.29
N HIS A 148 1.64 -9.67 -1.06
CA HIS A 148 1.39 -8.67 -2.09
C HIS A 148 2.57 -7.70 -2.17
N PRO A 149 3.23 -7.53 -3.31
CA PRO A 149 4.46 -6.74 -3.41
C PRO A 149 4.24 -5.24 -3.24
N LEU A 150 3.04 -4.73 -3.53
CA LEU A 150 2.76 -3.30 -3.61
C LEU A 150 3.11 -2.53 -2.34
N SER A 151 2.57 -2.93 -1.19
CA SER A 151 2.81 -2.24 0.09
C SER A 151 4.28 -2.22 0.47
N LEU A 152 5.00 -3.32 0.22
CA LEU A 152 6.43 -3.42 0.54
C LEU A 152 7.28 -2.57 -0.39
N LEU A 153 7.03 -2.64 -1.70
CA LEU A 153 7.77 -1.84 -2.67
C LEU A 153 7.57 -0.34 -2.49
N THR A 154 6.39 0.08 -2.01
CA THR A 154 6.05 1.51 -1.85
C THR A 154 6.14 1.99 -0.40
N ALA A 155 6.62 1.18 0.54
CA ALA A 155 6.75 1.56 1.93
C ALA A 155 7.79 2.65 2.15
N GLU A 156 7.47 3.64 2.97
CA GLU A 156 8.38 4.66 3.42
C GLU A 156 8.27 4.81 4.93
N GLY A 157 9.35 4.46 5.63
CA GLY A 157 9.40 4.43 7.09
C GLY A 157 10.76 4.90 7.61
N ASN A 158 11.25 4.34 8.70
CA ASN A 158 12.51 4.71 9.34
C ASN A 158 13.79 4.27 8.58
N GLY A 159 13.74 4.24 7.27
CA GLY A 159 14.85 3.85 6.39
C GLY A 159 15.09 2.34 6.29
N GLN A 160 14.28 1.51 6.94
CA GLN A 160 14.46 0.06 7.01
C GLN A 160 13.24 -0.74 6.52
N GLY A 161 12.35 -0.07 5.81
CA GLY A 161 11.25 -0.73 5.12
C GLY A 161 10.24 -1.48 5.99
N GLY A 162 10.03 -1.01 7.21
CA GLY A 162 8.92 -1.47 8.03
C GLY A 162 9.12 -2.77 8.79
N GLY A 163 9.30 -2.62 10.06
CA GLY A 163 9.07 -3.52 11.17
C GLY A 163 9.38 -5.00 10.92
N ASP A 164 8.36 -5.77 10.69
CA ASP A 164 8.42 -7.23 10.58
C ASP A 164 9.16 -7.76 9.34
N PHE A 165 9.40 -6.91 8.34
CA PHE A 165 10.21 -7.23 7.17
C PHE A 165 11.67 -6.77 7.29
N ARG A 166 12.02 -6.14 8.42
CA ARG A 166 13.39 -5.73 8.71
C ARG A 166 14.33 -6.95 8.67
N GLY A 167 15.40 -6.86 7.86
CA GLY A 167 16.34 -7.95 7.66
C GLY A 167 15.89 -9.02 6.65
N ARG A 168 14.66 -8.96 6.15
CA ARG A 168 14.15 -9.83 5.08
C ARG A 168 14.26 -9.21 3.69
N ASP A 169 14.67 -7.97 3.62
CA ASP A 169 14.94 -7.30 2.35
C ASP A 169 16.24 -7.85 1.74
N SER A 170 16.09 -8.64 0.69
CA SER A 170 17.23 -9.32 0.08
C SER A 170 18.06 -8.41 -0.82
N LYS A 171 17.50 -7.28 -1.29
CA LYS A 171 18.14 -6.47 -2.36
C LYS A 171 17.72 -5.01 -2.35
N GLY A 172 17.34 -4.44 -1.22
CA GLY A 172 16.80 -3.08 -1.17
C GLY A 172 15.47 -2.93 -1.89
N LEU A 173 14.63 -3.98 -1.87
CA LEU A 173 13.32 -3.97 -2.53
C LEU A 173 12.30 -3.13 -1.77
N ILE A 174 12.35 -3.19 -0.42
CA ILE A 174 11.39 -2.49 0.42
C ILE A 174 11.60 -0.99 0.29
N GLY A 175 10.52 -0.28 -0.10
CA GLY A 175 10.55 1.15 -0.36
C GLY A 175 11.16 1.57 -1.71
N SER A 176 11.65 0.63 -2.54
CA SER A 176 12.31 0.96 -3.81
C SER A 176 11.40 1.66 -4.83
N TRP A 177 10.09 1.57 -4.65
CA TRP A 177 9.07 2.20 -5.50
C TRP A 177 8.26 3.28 -4.75
N ALA A 178 8.68 3.65 -3.53
CA ALA A 178 8.02 4.72 -2.80
C ALA A 178 7.92 6.00 -3.64
N ARG A 179 6.75 6.62 -3.65
CA ARG A 179 6.44 7.86 -4.38
C ARG A 179 6.47 7.74 -5.91
N ASN A 180 6.59 6.55 -6.45
CA ASN A 180 6.57 6.33 -7.90
C ASN A 180 5.13 6.26 -8.42
N ILE A 181 4.99 6.49 -9.73
CA ILE A 181 3.71 6.38 -10.46
C ILE A 181 3.40 4.90 -10.65
N ILE A 182 2.31 4.44 -10.05
CA ILE A 182 1.95 3.02 -9.97
C ILE A 182 0.58 2.77 -10.61
N SER A 183 0.42 1.58 -11.18
CA SER A 183 -0.88 1.02 -11.56
C SER A 183 -0.93 -0.49 -11.34
N MET A 184 -2.15 -1.03 -11.40
CA MET A 184 -2.42 -2.46 -11.47
C MET A 184 -2.94 -2.79 -12.87
N GLU A 185 -2.27 -3.72 -13.56
CA GLU A 185 -2.56 -4.02 -14.96
C GLU A 185 -2.87 -5.52 -15.18
N LYS A 186 -3.65 -5.79 -16.23
CA LYS A 186 -3.92 -7.16 -16.70
C LYS A 186 -2.81 -7.67 -17.61
N GLU A 187 -2.15 -6.77 -18.31
CA GLU A 187 -1.13 -7.04 -19.31
C GLU A 187 0.11 -6.20 -19.02
N ILE A 188 1.27 -6.68 -19.43
CA ILE A 188 2.54 -5.99 -19.25
C ILE A 188 2.65 -4.90 -20.31
N PRO A 189 2.86 -3.62 -19.92
CA PRO A 189 3.09 -2.57 -20.90
C PRO A 189 4.38 -2.81 -21.70
N THR A 190 4.35 -2.50 -22.98
CA THR A 190 5.50 -2.69 -23.88
C THR A 190 6.72 -1.93 -23.40
N GLY A 191 7.88 -2.60 -23.38
CA GLY A 191 9.16 -2.01 -22.98
C GLY A 191 9.43 -1.97 -21.48
N TYR A 192 8.57 -2.59 -20.66
CA TYR A 192 8.80 -2.71 -19.22
C TYR A 192 9.59 -3.97 -18.89
N LYS A 193 10.38 -3.90 -17.80
CA LYS A 193 11.22 -5.02 -17.33
C LYS A 193 10.65 -5.63 -16.06
N GLU A 194 10.70 -6.95 -15.94
CA GLU A 194 10.30 -7.65 -14.72
C GLU A 194 11.29 -7.34 -13.58
N LEU A 195 10.77 -6.92 -12.45
CA LEU A 195 11.46 -6.89 -11.16
C LEU A 195 11.08 -8.17 -10.42
N ILE A 196 12.07 -9.01 -10.14
CA ILE A 196 11.86 -10.23 -9.37
C ILE A 196 11.68 -9.85 -7.90
N PHE A 197 10.45 -9.97 -7.41
CA PHE A 197 10.13 -9.72 -6.02
C PHE A 197 10.37 -10.97 -5.19
N ASN A 198 11.50 -11.00 -4.47
CA ASN A 198 11.87 -12.11 -3.60
C ASN A 198 12.38 -11.56 -2.26
N LEU A 199 11.84 -12.05 -1.18
CA LEU A 199 12.24 -11.72 0.19
C LEU A 199 13.14 -12.81 0.74
N LYS A 200 14.06 -12.47 1.63
CA LYS A 200 14.82 -13.47 2.39
C LYS A 200 13.87 -14.23 3.32
N GLU A 201 14.08 -15.54 3.43
CA GLU A 201 13.45 -16.38 4.45
C GLU A 201 13.91 -16.03 5.87
#